data_cbbfc35298d74cf3ee167f536d0087d4
#
_entry.id   cbbfc35298d74cf3ee167f536d0087d4
#
_cell.length_a   1.000
_cell.length_b   1.000
_cell.length_c   1.000
_cell.angle_alpha   90.00
_cell.angle_beta   90.00
_cell.angle_gamma   90.00
#
_symmetry.space_group_name_H-M   'P 1'
#
loop_
_entity.id
_entity.type
_entity.pdbx_description
1 polymer ?
#
loop_
_entity_poly.entity_id
_entity_poly.type
_entity_poly.pdbx_seq_one_letter_code
_entity_poly.pdbx_strand_id
1 'polypeptide(L)'
;MDKWLILDRDGVINYDSDEFIKSPEEWKPLPGSLEAVAQLNNAGYRLVVISNQSVLARNLFSKATLEAIHQKFYSLLADKGGKVERIYYCPHGPDDECECRKPRPGLFQKFADEFGISLKDVYALGDSVRDLQAANEAGARSVLVRTGKGRLSEQQLLSLAKQNPLSRVPVYNDLASFVNHLLSGNIKV
;
A
#
# COMPACT_ATOMS: atom_id res chain seq x y z
N MET A 1 10.25 12.06 16.44
CA MET A 1 9.13 12.05 15.46
C MET A 1 8.73 10.62 15.18
N ASP A 2 7.43 10.34 15.11
CA ASP A 2 6.94 9.03 14.75
C ASP A 2 7.36 8.69 13.32
N LYS A 3 7.88 7.48 13.11
CA LYS A 3 8.24 6.99 11.79
C LYS A 3 7.01 6.33 11.17
N TRP A 4 6.49 6.89 10.09
CA TRP A 4 5.32 6.36 9.40
C TRP A 4 5.68 5.71 8.07
N LEU A 5 4.86 4.72 7.68
CA LEU A 5 4.94 4.05 6.40
C LEU A 5 3.54 3.67 5.91
N ILE A 6 3.31 3.85 4.62
CA ILE A 6 2.04 3.56 3.96
C ILE A 6 2.23 2.34 3.05
N LEU A 7 1.31 1.38 3.13
CA LEU A 7 1.30 0.19 2.28
C LEU A 7 0.01 0.13 1.47
N ASP A 8 0.10 -0.22 0.19
CA ASP A 8 -1.06 -0.81 -0.46
C ASP A 8 -1.31 -2.22 0.09
N ARG A 9 -2.50 -2.74 -0.09
CA ARG A 9 -2.89 -4.06 0.39
C ARG A 9 -2.61 -5.14 -0.66
N ASP A 10 -3.35 -5.10 -1.76
CA ASP A 10 -3.31 -6.11 -2.81
C ASP A 10 -2.06 -5.93 -3.68
N GLY A 11 -1.28 -6.98 -3.86
CA GLY A 11 0.00 -6.93 -4.56
C GLY A 11 1.19 -6.47 -3.72
N VAL A 12 0.99 -5.95 -2.51
CA VAL A 12 2.05 -5.53 -1.57
C VAL A 12 2.08 -6.41 -0.32
N ILE A 13 0.95 -6.54 0.37
CA ILE A 13 0.82 -7.36 1.58
C ILE A 13 0.31 -8.77 1.23
N ASN A 14 -0.67 -8.86 0.35
CA ASN A 14 -1.28 -10.10 -0.10
C ASN A 14 -1.26 -10.24 -1.63
N TYR A 15 -1.46 -11.46 -2.11
CA TYR A 15 -1.63 -11.71 -3.54
C TYR A 15 -2.75 -10.85 -4.10
N ASP A 16 -2.50 -10.22 -5.26
CA ASP A 16 -3.52 -9.53 -6.05
C ASP A 16 -4.33 -10.54 -6.88
N SER A 17 -5.54 -10.18 -7.27
CA SER A 17 -6.40 -10.96 -8.15
C SER A 17 -7.18 -10.04 -9.10
N ASP A 18 -7.13 -10.36 -10.39
CA ASP A 18 -7.95 -9.65 -11.39
C ASP A 18 -9.45 -9.94 -11.23
N GLU A 19 -9.80 -11.04 -10.55
CA GLU A 19 -11.17 -11.40 -10.19
C GLU A 19 -11.60 -10.87 -8.82
N PHE A 20 -10.76 -10.01 -8.20
CA PHE A 20 -10.89 -9.51 -6.84
C PHE A 20 -10.76 -10.61 -5.76
N ILE A 21 -10.57 -10.17 -4.52
CA ILE A 21 -10.57 -11.03 -3.34
C ILE A 21 -11.94 -10.88 -2.68
N LYS A 22 -12.77 -11.91 -2.82
CA LYS A 22 -14.20 -11.88 -2.51
C LYS A 22 -14.57 -12.51 -1.16
N SER A 23 -13.60 -13.16 -0.51
CA SER A 23 -13.83 -13.78 0.80
C SER A 23 -12.55 -13.81 1.64
N PRO A 24 -12.65 -14.02 2.96
CA PRO A 24 -11.48 -14.23 3.80
C PRO A 24 -10.62 -15.43 3.35
N GLU A 25 -11.21 -16.49 2.80
CA GLU A 25 -10.49 -17.70 2.34
C GLU A 25 -9.59 -17.40 1.15
N GLU A 26 -10.02 -16.51 0.26
CA GLU A 26 -9.25 -16.08 -0.91
C GLU A 26 -8.09 -15.14 -0.53
N TRP A 27 -8.18 -14.46 0.62
CA TRP A 27 -7.12 -13.57 1.07
C TRP A 27 -5.90 -14.38 1.58
N LYS A 28 -4.76 -14.24 0.91
CA LYS A 28 -3.52 -14.95 1.23
C LYS A 28 -2.36 -13.94 1.26
N PRO A 29 -1.59 -13.86 2.36
CA PRO A 29 -0.43 -12.96 2.41
C PRO A 29 0.65 -13.39 1.42
N LEU A 30 1.38 -12.42 0.89
CA LEU A 30 2.61 -12.69 0.14
C LEU A 30 3.69 -13.23 1.09
N PRO A 31 4.57 -14.12 0.62
CA PRO A 31 5.65 -14.66 1.43
C PRO A 31 6.49 -13.54 2.07
N GLY A 32 6.69 -13.60 3.38
CA GLY A 32 7.50 -12.63 4.13
C GLY A 32 6.86 -11.25 4.35
N SER A 33 5.66 -10.98 3.81
CA SER A 33 5.05 -9.65 3.92
C SER A 33 4.62 -9.32 5.35
N LEU A 34 4.02 -10.26 6.07
CA LEU A 34 3.58 -10.05 7.45
C LEU A 34 4.78 -9.93 8.40
N GLU A 35 5.80 -10.74 8.19
CA GLU A 35 7.07 -10.67 8.91
C GLU A 35 7.77 -9.33 8.68
N ALA A 36 7.73 -8.80 7.47
CA ALA A 36 8.29 -7.49 7.14
C ALA A 36 7.56 -6.35 7.87
N VAL A 37 6.22 -6.41 7.97
CA VAL A 37 5.43 -5.47 8.78
C VAL A 37 5.83 -5.56 10.25
N ALA A 38 5.95 -6.77 10.81
CA ALA A 38 6.38 -6.95 12.20
C ALA A 38 7.78 -6.39 12.46
N GLN A 39 8.73 -6.58 11.53
CA GLN A 39 10.08 -6.01 11.62
C GLN A 39 10.05 -4.47 11.63
N LEU A 40 9.21 -3.85 10.80
CA LEU A 40 9.02 -2.39 10.80
C LEU A 40 8.48 -1.90 12.15
N ASN A 41 7.47 -2.58 12.71
CA ASN A 41 6.94 -2.21 14.02
C ASN A 41 8.01 -2.31 15.12
N ASN A 42 8.81 -3.38 15.13
CA ASN A 42 9.92 -3.55 16.08
C ASN A 42 11.00 -2.46 15.92
N ALA A 43 11.17 -1.90 14.72
CA ALA A 43 12.07 -0.78 14.44
C ALA A 43 11.43 0.59 14.72
N GLY A 44 10.23 0.61 15.30
CA GLY A 44 9.53 1.83 15.72
C GLY A 44 8.71 2.50 14.59
N TYR A 45 8.47 1.82 13.47
CA TYR A 45 7.57 2.33 12.43
C TYR A 45 6.12 2.05 12.77
N ARG A 46 5.27 3.05 12.53
CA ARG A 46 3.81 2.95 12.54
C ARG A 46 3.33 2.81 11.10
N LEU A 47 2.37 1.93 10.86
CA LEU A 47 1.94 1.61 9.51
C LEU A 47 0.45 1.84 9.33
N VAL A 48 0.10 2.33 8.14
CA VAL A 48 -1.29 2.37 7.65
C VAL A 48 -1.38 1.69 6.29
N VAL A 49 -2.56 1.18 5.99
CA VAL A 49 -2.87 0.61 4.67
C VAL A 49 -3.80 1.56 3.92
N ILE A 50 -3.50 1.82 2.63
CA ILE A 50 -4.35 2.63 1.75
C ILE A 50 -4.65 1.82 0.48
N SER A 51 -5.90 1.41 0.30
CA SER A 51 -6.31 0.47 -0.76
C SER A 51 -7.53 0.93 -1.56
N ASN A 52 -7.58 0.58 -2.84
CA ASN A 52 -8.78 0.72 -3.67
C ASN A 52 -9.61 -0.56 -3.61
N GLN A 53 -10.87 -0.46 -3.17
CA GLN A 53 -11.78 -1.59 -2.98
C GLN A 53 -13.08 -1.43 -3.78
N SER A 54 -12.95 -1.35 -5.11
CA SER A 54 -14.08 -1.13 -6.04
C SER A 54 -15.10 -2.28 -6.11
N VAL A 55 -14.80 -3.39 -5.49
CA VAL A 55 -15.72 -4.53 -5.33
C VAL A 55 -17.02 -4.11 -4.64
N LEU A 56 -16.98 -3.14 -3.73
CA LEU A 56 -18.15 -2.60 -3.05
C LEU A 56 -19.07 -1.84 -4.03
N ALA A 57 -18.49 -0.97 -4.88
CA ALA A 57 -19.26 -0.27 -5.92
C ALA A 57 -19.88 -1.24 -6.94
N ARG A 58 -19.21 -2.37 -7.19
CA ARG A 58 -19.69 -3.42 -8.12
C ARG A 58 -20.69 -4.38 -7.50
N ASN A 59 -21.02 -4.22 -6.20
CA ASN A 59 -21.90 -5.12 -5.43
C ASN A 59 -21.48 -6.61 -5.50
N LEU A 60 -20.19 -6.90 -5.66
CA LEU A 60 -19.66 -8.27 -5.73
C LEU A 60 -19.66 -8.93 -4.35
N PHE A 61 -19.53 -8.13 -3.29
CA PHE A 61 -19.71 -8.58 -1.90
C PHE A 61 -20.07 -7.39 -0.97
N SER A 62 -20.48 -7.71 0.26
CA SER A 62 -20.92 -6.72 1.25
C SER A 62 -19.74 -6.04 1.96
N LYS A 63 -20.01 -4.90 2.61
CA LYS A 63 -19.04 -4.26 3.52
C LYS A 63 -18.64 -5.21 4.66
N ALA A 64 -19.55 -6.04 5.16
CA ALA A 64 -19.26 -7.04 6.19
C ALA A 64 -18.24 -8.09 5.70
N THR A 65 -18.28 -8.47 4.44
CA THR A 65 -17.28 -9.36 3.84
C THR A 65 -15.89 -8.69 3.80
N LEU A 66 -15.81 -7.40 3.42
CA LEU A 66 -14.55 -6.68 3.46
C LEU A 66 -13.99 -6.57 4.89
N GLU A 67 -14.86 -6.31 5.86
CA GLU A 67 -14.48 -6.30 7.28
C GLU A 67 -13.96 -7.66 7.74
N ALA A 68 -14.59 -8.77 7.33
CA ALA A 68 -14.11 -10.13 7.62
C ALA A 68 -12.72 -10.40 7.01
N ILE A 69 -12.46 -9.93 5.77
CA ILE A 69 -11.13 -10.00 5.14
C ILE A 69 -10.11 -9.21 5.97
N HIS A 70 -10.45 -8.00 6.41
CA HIS A 70 -9.56 -7.19 7.25
C HIS A 70 -9.32 -7.85 8.62
N GLN A 71 -10.33 -8.47 9.24
CA GLN A 71 -10.15 -9.19 10.50
C GLN A 71 -9.17 -10.38 10.35
N LYS A 72 -9.27 -11.13 9.25
CA LYS A 72 -8.28 -12.19 8.94
C LYS A 72 -6.87 -11.60 8.81
N PHE A 73 -6.72 -10.50 8.08
CA PHE A 73 -5.43 -9.81 7.96
C PHE A 73 -4.89 -9.41 9.34
N TYR A 74 -5.69 -8.74 10.18
CA TYR A 74 -5.26 -8.34 11.52
C TYR A 74 -4.85 -9.53 12.38
N SER A 75 -5.60 -10.63 12.34
CA SER A 75 -5.29 -11.84 13.10
C SER A 75 -3.94 -12.43 12.68
N LEU A 76 -3.76 -12.68 11.38
CA LEU A 76 -2.51 -13.26 10.86
C LEU A 76 -1.30 -12.34 11.08
N LEU A 77 -1.51 -11.03 11.02
CA LEU A 77 -0.46 -10.06 11.31
C LEU A 77 -0.08 -10.07 12.80
N ALA A 78 -1.07 -10.13 13.69
CA ALA A 78 -0.85 -10.22 15.14
C ALA A 78 -0.10 -11.51 15.52
N ASP A 79 -0.38 -12.65 14.85
CA ASP A 79 0.36 -13.91 15.03
C ASP A 79 1.86 -13.77 14.70
N LYS A 80 2.22 -12.79 13.87
CA LYS A 80 3.61 -12.44 13.55
C LYS A 80 4.20 -11.33 14.45
N GLY A 81 3.41 -10.85 15.41
CA GLY A 81 3.79 -9.73 16.30
C GLY A 81 3.74 -8.36 15.61
N GLY A 82 3.07 -8.28 14.45
CA GLY A 82 2.89 -7.04 13.71
C GLY A 82 1.53 -6.39 13.96
N LYS A 83 1.43 -5.11 13.60
CA LYS A 83 0.18 -4.35 13.62
C LYS A 83 0.16 -3.27 12.55
N VAL A 84 -1.03 -2.86 12.14
CA VAL A 84 -1.26 -1.63 11.39
C VAL A 84 -2.21 -0.74 12.19
N GLU A 85 -1.99 0.56 12.17
CA GLU A 85 -2.80 1.51 12.94
C GLU A 85 -4.20 1.66 12.36
N ARG A 86 -4.31 1.64 11.02
CA ARG A 86 -5.58 1.77 10.31
C ARG A 86 -5.49 1.28 8.86
N ILE A 87 -6.63 0.81 8.35
CA ILE A 87 -6.83 0.55 6.93
C ILE A 87 -7.79 1.62 6.40
N TYR A 88 -7.31 2.43 5.44
CA TYR A 88 -8.12 3.33 4.64
C TYR A 88 -8.43 2.66 3.31
N TYR A 89 -9.67 2.73 2.87
CA TYR A 89 -10.04 2.19 1.57
C TYR A 89 -11.03 3.07 0.83
N CYS A 90 -10.92 3.07 -0.50
CA CYS A 90 -11.88 3.70 -1.37
C CYS A 90 -12.89 2.64 -1.84
N PRO A 91 -14.18 2.78 -1.56
CA PRO A 91 -15.21 1.83 -1.98
C PRO A 91 -15.69 2.06 -3.42
N HIS A 92 -15.28 3.16 -4.06
CA HIS A 92 -15.82 3.63 -5.33
C HIS A 92 -15.21 2.91 -6.53
N GLY A 93 -15.97 2.84 -7.61
CA GLY A 93 -15.53 2.37 -8.91
C GLY A 93 -14.64 3.37 -9.66
N PRO A 94 -14.10 2.98 -10.84
CA PRO A 94 -13.26 3.88 -11.64
C PRO A 94 -13.98 5.14 -12.12
N ASP A 95 -15.29 5.04 -12.34
CA ASP A 95 -16.11 6.07 -12.98
C ASP A 95 -16.85 6.96 -11.96
N ASP A 96 -16.65 6.74 -10.65
CA ASP A 96 -17.39 7.44 -9.57
C ASP A 96 -16.83 8.83 -9.21
N GLU A 97 -15.86 9.35 -9.94
CA GLU A 97 -15.26 10.70 -9.80
C GLU A 97 -14.93 11.13 -8.35
N CYS A 98 -14.66 10.20 -7.46
CA CYS A 98 -14.36 10.48 -6.05
C CYS A 98 -12.92 10.92 -5.84
N GLU A 99 -12.66 11.72 -4.80
CA GLU A 99 -11.31 12.18 -4.44
C GLU A 99 -10.46 11.10 -3.72
N CYS A 100 -11.10 10.03 -3.23
CA CYS A 100 -10.41 9.02 -2.40
C CYS A 100 -9.76 7.88 -3.20
N ARG A 101 -10.14 7.67 -4.47
CA ARG A 101 -9.62 6.58 -5.28
C ARG A 101 -8.26 6.92 -5.88
N LYS A 102 -7.23 6.11 -5.59
CA LYS A 102 -5.93 6.20 -6.29
C LYS A 102 -6.15 6.09 -7.81
N PRO A 103 -5.58 7.00 -8.66
CA PRO A 103 -4.42 7.82 -8.39
C PRO A 103 -4.66 9.14 -7.64
N ARG A 104 -5.88 9.51 -7.24
CA ARG A 104 -6.12 10.72 -6.45
C ARG A 104 -5.60 10.55 -5.02
N PRO A 105 -5.08 11.62 -4.38
CA PRO A 105 -4.37 11.56 -3.10
C PRO A 105 -5.29 11.60 -1.86
N GLY A 106 -6.61 11.66 -2.00
CA GLY A 106 -7.52 11.98 -0.90
C GLY A 106 -7.42 11.09 0.33
N LEU A 107 -7.13 9.78 0.19
CA LEU A 107 -6.91 8.93 1.36
C LEU A 107 -5.56 9.20 2.05
N PHE A 108 -4.54 9.62 1.32
CA PHE A 108 -3.26 10.05 1.89
C PHE A 108 -3.42 11.33 2.69
N GLN A 109 -4.15 12.31 2.16
CA GLN A 109 -4.48 13.56 2.84
C GLN A 109 -5.29 13.29 4.11
N LYS A 110 -6.33 12.46 4.01
CA LYS A 110 -7.12 12.04 5.18
C LYS A 110 -6.27 11.41 6.28
N PHE A 111 -5.32 10.55 5.91
CA PHE A 111 -4.38 9.97 6.87
C PHE A 111 -3.50 11.04 7.50
N ALA A 112 -2.91 11.94 6.70
CA ALA A 112 -2.07 13.02 7.19
C ALA A 112 -2.79 13.94 8.17
N ASP A 113 -4.02 14.32 7.84
CA ASP A 113 -4.87 15.19 8.67
C ASP A 113 -5.25 14.51 9.99
N GLU A 114 -5.63 13.23 9.94
CA GLU A 114 -6.08 12.47 11.11
C GLU A 114 -4.97 12.30 12.15
N PHE A 115 -3.73 12.12 11.72
CA PHE A 115 -2.58 11.93 12.62
C PHE A 115 -1.73 13.21 12.80
N GLY A 116 -2.08 14.30 12.13
CA GLY A 116 -1.38 15.59 12.23
C GLY A 116 0.06 15.51 11.74
N ILE A 117 0.34 14.79 10.65
CA ILE A 117 1.69 14.52 10.15
C ILE A 117 1.94 15.08 8.76
N SER A 118 3.21 15.38 8.47
CA SER A 118 3.68 15.64 7.11
C SER A 118 4.02 14.35 6.39
N LEU A 119 3.64 14.21 5.13
CA LEU A 119 3.95 13.04 4.30
C LEU A 119 5.34 13.09 3.65
N LYS A 120 6.05 14.24 3.73
CA LYS A 120 7.32 14.48 3.03
C LYS A 120 8.37 13.38 3.22
N ASP A 121 8.42 12.78 4.42
CA ASP A 121 9.39 11.74 4.77
C ASP A 121 8.74 10.37 4.98
N VAL A 122 7.48 10.22 4.56
CA VAL A 122 6.73 8.98 4.65
C VAL A 122 6.89 8.17 3.37
N TYR A 123 7.39 6.96 3.47
CA TYR A 123 7.41 6.03 2.33
C TYR A 123 6.03 5.44 2.10
N ALA A 124 5.64 5.36 0.83
CA ALA A 124 4.41 4.73 0.39
C ALA A 124 4.73 3.65 -0.66
N LEU A 125 4.45 2.39 -0.32
CA LEU A 125 4.69 1.25 -1.18
C LEU A 125 3.43 0.86 -1.93
N GLY A 126 3.58 0.67 -3.23
CA GLY A 126 2.53 0.16 -4.11
C GLY A 126 3.09 -0.74 -5.19
N ASP A 127 2.21 -1.48 -5.84
CA ASP A 127 2.52 -2.34 -6.98
C ASP A 127 2.07 -1.73 -8.32
N SER A 128 1.32 -0.64 -8.30
CA SER A 128 0.74 -0.02 -9.49
C SER A 128 1.15 1.44 -9.66
N VAL A 129 1.18 1.91 -10.91
CA VAL A 129 1.45 3.33 -11.22
C VAL A 129 0.47 4.26 -10.50
N ARG A 130 -0.78 3.84 -10.28
CA ARG A 130 -1.79 4.61 -9.54
C ARG A 130 -1.41 4.86 -8.09
N ASP A 131 -0.77 3.90 -7.44
CA ASP A 131 -0.28 4.04 -6.06
C ASP A 131 0.81 5.08 -5.99
N LEU A 132 1.75 5.01 -6.93
CA LEU A 132 2.88 5.92 -7.00
C LEU A 132 2.43 7.35 -7.32
N GLN A 133 1.46 7.51 -8.23
CA GLN A 133 0.86 8.80 -8.56
C GLN A 133 0.20 9.42 -7.33
N ALA A 134 -0.65 8.67 -6.63
CA ALA A 134 -1.34 9.15 -5.43
C ALA A 134 -0.36 9.54 -4.32
N ALA A 135 0.67 8.72 -4.09
CA ALA A 135 1.71 8.99 -3.11
C ALA A 135 2.51 10.26 -3.46
N ASN A 136 2.94 10.38 -4.72
CA ASN A 136 3.72 11.53 -5.20
C ASN A 136 2.90 12.84 -5.13
N GLU A 137 1.62 12.79 -5.53
CA GLU A 137 0.72 13.95 -5.47
C GLU A 137 0.45 14.38 -4.02
N ALA A 138 0.38 13.42 -3.10
CA ALA A 138 0.27 13.70 -1.66
C ALA A 138 1.56 14.19 -1.02
N GLY A 139 2.69 14.19 -1.74
CA GLY A 139 4.00 14.59 -1.23
C GLY A 139 4.74 13.49 -0.45
N ALA A 140 4.29 12.24 -0.52
CA ALA A 140 4.96 11.08 0.05
C ALA A 140 6.06 10.53 -0.88
N ARG A 141 7.00 9.76 -0.32
CA ARG A 141 8.07 9.08 -1.07
C ARG A 141 7.54 7.76 -1.63
N SER A 142 7.18 7.74 -2.90
CA SER A 142 6.67 6.54 -3.56
C SER A 142 7.76 5.49 -3.80
N VAL A 143 7.40 4.22 -3.61
CA VAL A 143 8.24 3.04 -3.82
C VAL A 143 7.44 1.99 -4.57
N LEU A 144 8.01 1.41 -5.62
CA LEU A 144 7.40 0.32 -6.36
C LEU A 144 7.91 -1.03 -5.84
N VAL A 145 7.01 -2.00 -5.64
CA VAL A 145 7.37 -3.41 -5.47
C VAL A 145 6.96 -4.20 -6.70
N ARG A 146 7.76 -5.22 -7.10
CA ARG A 146 7.54 -6.05 -8.31
C ARG A 146 6.48 -7.13 -8.12
N THR A 147 5.99 -7.33 -6.91
CA THR A 147 4.85 -8.22 -6.63
C THR A 147 3.56 -7.65 -7.24
N GLY A 148 2.50 -8.43 -7.28
CA GLY A 148 1.25 -8.02 -7.91
C GLY A 148 1.43 -7.57 -9.37
N LYS A 149 1.05 -6.34 -9.66
CA LYS A 149 1.17 -5.69 -10.99
C LYS A 149 2.51 -4.96 -11.18
N GLY A 150 3.41 -5.04 -10.19
CA GLY A 150 4.61 -4.22 -10.14
C GLY A 150 5.57 -4.39 -11.31
N ARG A 151 5.73 -5.59 -11.87
CA ARG A 151 6.57 -5.80 -13.06
C ARG A 151 6.03 -5.06 -14.30
N LEU A 152 4.71 -5.06 -14.49
CA LEU A 152 4.07 -4.30 -15.56
C LEU A 152 4.21 -2.80 -15.30
N SER A 153 4.00 -2.37 -14.07
CA SER A 153 4.17 -0.98 -13.67
C SER A 153 5.60 -0.49 -13.86
N GLU A 154 6.61 -1.30 -13.55
CA GLU A 154 8.03 -0.98 -13.80
C GLU A 154 8.29 -0.72 -15.29
N GLN A 155 7.75 -1.55 -16.19
CA GLN A 155 7.87 -1.34 -17.64
C GLN A 155 7.22 -0.01 -18.07
N GLN A 156 6.06 0.34 -17.49
CA GLN A 156 5.41 1.63 -17.74
C GLN A 156 6.28 2.81 -17.27
N LEU A 157 6.89 2.70 -16.08
CA LEU A 157 7.79 3.74 -15.55
C LEU A 157 9.02 3.95 -16.44
N LEU A 158 9.61 2.89 -16.99
CA LEU A 158 10.75 2.98 -17.89
C LEU A 158 10.43 3.74 -19.19
N SER A 159 9.16 3.78 -19.60
CA SER A 159 8.71 4.54 -20.78
C SER A 159 8.48 6.02 -20.51
N LEU A 160 8.51 6.45 -19.24
CA LEU A 160 8.28 7.85 -18.87
C LEU A 160 9.48 8.73 -19.23
N ALA A 161 9.20 9.98 -19.61
CA ALA A 161 10.23 10.97 -19.82
C ALA A 161 11.01 11.23 -18.52
N LYS A 162 12.32 11.48 -18.62
CA LYS A 162 13.22 11.67 -17.46
C LYS A 162 12.81 12.79 -16.51
N GLN A 163 12.07 13.80 -16.98
CA GLN A 163 11.52 14.88 -16.16
C GLN A 163 10.27 14.46 -15.34
N ASN A 164 9.67 13.31 -15.64
CA ASN A 164 8.55 12.82 -14.84
C ASN A 164 9.07 12.36 -13.47
N PRO A 165 8.51 12.83 -12.35
CA PRO A 165 8.95 12.43 -11.00
C PRO A 165 8.97 10.91 -10.79
N LEU A 166 8.02 10.19 -11.40
CA LEU A 166 7.89 8.74 -11.27
C LEU A 166 8.99 7.96 -12.02
N SER A 167 9.73 8.58 -12.94
CA SER A 167 10.85 7.92 -13.65
C SER A 167 12.02 7.54 -12.75
N ARG A 168 12.05 8.06 -11.51
CA ARG A 168 13.13 7.83 -10.52
C ARG A 168 12.66 7.10 -9.26
N VAL A 169 11.45 6.56 -9.29
CA VAL A 169 10.90 5.80 -8.14
C VAL A 169 11.77 4.57 -7.89
N PRO A 170 12.24 4.35 -6.65
CA PRO A 170 12.98 3.14 -6.31
C PRO A 170 12.09 1.90 -6.44
N VAL A 171 12.69 0.81 -6.94
CA VAL A 171 12.01 -0.44 -7.23
C VAL A 171 12.63 -1.58 -6.43
N TYR A 172 11.80 -2.34 -5.73
CA TYR A 172 12.20 -3.51 -4.94
C TYR A 172 11.46 -4.76 -5.41
N ASN A 173 11.99 -5.93 -5.10
CA ASN A 173 11.34 -7.18 -5.51
C ASN A 173 10.00 -7.38 -4.79
N ASP A 174 9.94 -7.03 -3.50
CA ASP A 174 8.79 -7.20 -2.61
C ASP A 174 8.93 -6.28 -1.38
N LEU A 175 7.94 -6.31 -0.50
CA LEU A 175 7.95 -5.56 0.77
C LEU A 175 9.14 -5.96 1.65
N ALA A 176 9.47 -7.24 1.75
CA ALA A 176 10.56 -7.72 2.60
C ALA A 176 11.92 -7.18 2.15
N SER A 177 12.18 -7.14 0.85
CA SER A 177 13.42 -6.59 0.29
C SER A 177 13.55 -5.09 0.53
N PHE A 178 12.45 -4.32 0.44
CA PHE A 178 12.44 -2.91 0.82
C PHE A 178 12.75 -2.74 2.32
N VAL A 179 12.07 -3.51 3.18
CA VAL A 179 12.25 -3.41 4.64
C VAL A 179 13.68 -3.72 5.05
N ASN A 180 14.26 -4.79 4.51
CA ASN A 180 15.66 -5.14 4.77
C ASN A 180 16.61 -3.99 4.36
N HIS A 181 16.36 -3.36 3.21
CA HIS A 181 17.17 -2.24 2.75
C HIS A 181 16.97 -0.98 3.62
N LEU A 182 15.74 -0.69 4.02
CA LEU A 182 15.42 0.44 4.91
C LEU A 182 16.09 0.28 6.28
N LEU A 183 15.99 -0.91 6.89
CA LEU A 183 16.50 -1.16 8.23
C LEU A 183 18.01 -1.32 8.28
N SER A 184 18.67 -1.68 7.17
CA SER A 184 20.14 -1.71 7.09
C SER A 184 20.78 -0.32 7.00
N GLY A 185 19.98 0.76 6.98
CA GLY A 185 20.48 2.14 6.87
C GLY A 185 21.00 2.54 5.48
N ASN A 186 20.78 1.71 4.47
CA ASN A 186 21.24 1.95 3.10
C ASN A 186 20.33 2.92 2.32
N ILE A 187 19.13 3.18 2.80
CA ILE A 187 18.27 4.24 2.27
C ILE A 187 18.72 5.55 2.96
N LYS A 188 19.38 6.44 2.23
CA LYS A 188 19.60 7.81 2.70
C LYS A 188 18.24 8.49 2.82
N VAL A 189 17.84 8.80 4.05
CA VAL A 189 16.66 9.60 4.37
C VAL A 189 16.79 11.01 3.80
#